data_d2725789084020e98a27437210a88a12
#
_entry.id   d2725789084020e98a27437210a88a12
#
_cell.length_a   1.000
_cell.length_b   1.000
_cell.length_c   1.000
_cell.angle_alpha   90.00
_cell.angle_beta   90.00
_cell.angle_gamma   90.00
#
_symmetry.space_group_name_H-M   'P 1'
#
loop_
_entity.id
_entity.type
_entity.pdbx_description
1 polymer ?
#
loop_
_entity_poly.entity_id
_entity_poly.type
_entity_poly.pdbx_seq_one_letter_code
_entity_poly.pdbx_strand_id
1 'polypeptide(L)'
;MSLEGGKRKGMPETAKTPNEKVRQLQRKLWVCAKRSKTRRFHALYDRIYRSDVLWEAWRRVRSNGGAAGVDAETIRAIEQSGVERFLADIQAVLRAGRYRPSPVKRRYIPKADGKQRPLGIPTVRDRVVQMAAKSVIEPIFEADFQVCSYGFRPKKSATQALEAIREAGNRGHNFVIDADIQGYFDNIQRETLMELVRERISDRRVLKLIRQWLEAGVMEDGRVRETLAGTPQGGVITPLTQKAIFSSNA
;
A
#
# COMPACT_ATOMS: atom_id res chain seq x y z
N MET A 1 28.81 -20.07 -56.14
CA MET A 1 27.44 -20.28 -55.60
C MET A 1 27.41 -19.76 -54.18
N SER A 2 26.90 -18.56 -54.03
CA SER A 2 26.82 -17.86 -52.74
C SER A 2 25.52 -18.22 -52.05
N LEU A 3 25.59 -18.74 -50.82
CA LEU A 3 24.41 -18.99 -49.98
C LEU A 3 24.13 -17.76 -49.12
N GLU A 4 23.02 -17.07 -49.45
CA GLU A 4 22.50 -15.96 -48.71
C GLU A 4 22.04 -16.35 -47.29
N GLY A 5 22.63 -15.69 -46.28
CA GLY A 5 22.22 -15.80 -44.89
C GLY A 5 20.91 -15.10 -44.64
N GLY A 6 19.81 -15.86 -44.50
CA GLY A 6 18.52 -15.35 -44.14
C GLY A 6 18.52 -14.74 -42.73
N LYS A 7 18.37 -13.40 -42.60
CA LYS A 7 18.11 -12.71 -41.35
C LYS A 7 16.79 -13.19 -40.74
N ARG A 8 16.84 -13.86 -39.58
CA ARG A 8 15.67 -14.19 -38.81
C ARG A 8 15.00 -12.87 -38.35
N LYS A 9 13.84 -12.54 -38.94
CA LYS A 9 12.95 -11.49 -38.42
C LYS A 9 12.58 -11.81 -36.98
N GLY A 10 12.95 -10.95 -36.06
CA GLY A 10 12.56 -11.08 -34.66
C GLY A 10 11.03 -11.13 -34.56
N MET A 11 10.52 -12.09 -33.80
CA MET A 11 9.09 -12.18 -33.45
C MET A 11 8.67 -10.87 -32.80
N PRO A 12 7.46 -10.33 -33.09
CA PRO A 12 6.98 -9.14 -32.45
C PRO A 12 6.89 -9.36 -30.93
N GLU A 13 7.50 -8.45 -30.17
CA GLU A 13 7.48 -8.47 -28.71
C GLU A 13 6.01 -8.39 -28.27
N THR A 14 5.48 -9.49 -27.74
CA THR A 14 4.09 -9.57 -27.29
C THR A 14 3.83 -8.46 -26.27
N ALA A 15 2.79 -7.66 -26.51
CA ALA A 15 2.45 -6.51 -25.67
C ALA A 15 2.24 -6.96 -24.21
N LYS A 16 3.09 -6.46 -23.29
CA LYS A 16 3.03 -6.80 -21.87
C LYS A 16 1.69 -6.45 -21.25
N THR A 17 1.13 -7.36 -20.48
CA THR A 17 -0.11 -7.14 -19.72
C THR A 17 0.07 -6.01 -18.68
N PRO A 18 -1.02 -5.34 -18.24
CA PRO A 18 -0.94 -4.33 -17.17
C PRO A 18 -0.19 -4.83 -15.93
N ASN A 19 -0.45 -6.07 -15.50
CA ASN A 19 0.22 -6.69 -14.35
C ASN A 19 1.74 -6.83 -14.56
N GLU A 20 2.18 -7.26 -15.73
CA GLU A 20 3.62 -7.39 -16.05
C GLU A 20 4.32 -6.03 -16.08
N LYS A 21 3.67 -4.99 -16.62
CA LYS A 21 4.18 -3.61 -16.61
C LYS A 21 4.36 -3.10 -15.18
N VAL A 22 3.38 -3.35 -14.30
CA VAL A 22 3.44 -2.97 -12.88
C VAL A 22 4.55 -3.74 -12.16
N ARG A 23 4.66 -5.05 -12.35
CA ARG A 23 5.75 -5.87 -11.76
C ARG A 23 7.13 -5.39 -12.21
N GLN A 24 7.28 -5.02 -13.48
CA GLN A 24 8.53 -4.47 -13.99
C GLN A 24 8.86 -3.12 -13.34
N LEU A 25 7.87 -2.23 -13.17
CA LEU A 25 8.03 -0.99 -12.42
C LEU A 25 8.48 -1.25 -10.98
N GLN A 26 7.79 -2.14 -10.28
CA GLN A 26 8.11 -2.52 -8.90
C GLN A 26 9.53 -3.06 -8.77
N ARG A 27 9.94 -3.97 -9.67
CA ARG A 27 11.31 -4.50 -9.69
C ARG A 27 12.37 -3.42 -9.89
N LYS A 28 12.13 -2.46 -10.81
CA LYS A 28 13.04 -1.34 -11.04
C LYS A 28 13.17 -0.47 -9.78
N LEU A 29 12.07 -0.13 -9.12
CA LEU A 29 12.07 0.67 -7.90
C LEU A 29 12.81 -0.05 -6.76
N TRP A 30 12.53 -1.34 -6.57
CA TRP A 30 13.20 -2.16 -5.55
C TRP A 30 14.72 -2.23 -5.79
N VAL A 31 15.16 -2.52 -7.02
CA VAL A 31 16.59 -2.58 -7.36
C VAL A 31 17.28 -1.25 -7.09
N CYS A 32 16.64 -0.14 -7.48
CA CYS A 32 17.19 1.20 -7.22
C CYS A 32 17.27 1.50 -5.72
N ALA A 33 16.27 1.11 -4.94
CA ALA A 33 16.25 1.30 -3.49
C ALA A 33 17.30 0.43 -2.79
N LYS A 34 17.44 -0.83 -3.20
CA LYS A 34 18.41 -1.78 -2.63
C LYS A 34 19.87 -1.41 -2.89
N ARG A 35 20.12 -0.80 -4.07
CA ARG A 35 21.48 -0.34 -4.44
C ARG A 35 21.96 0.86 -3.62
N SER A 36 21.04 1.70 -3.13
CA SER A 36 21.38 2.89 -2.35
C SER A 36 20.35 3.11 -1.26
N LYS A 37 20.73 2.84 -0.03
CA LYS A 37 19.90 3.06 1.17
C LYS A 37 19.60 4.53 1.44
N THR A 38 20.44 5.44 0.98
CA THR A 38 20.29 6.89 1.15
C THR A 38 19.52 7.56 0.02
N ARG A 39 19.20 6.80 -1.06
CA ARG A 39 18.47 7.34 -2.22
C ARG A 39 17.06 7.77 -1.84
N ARG A 40 16.74 9.03 -2.13
CA ARG A 40 15.38 9.59 -2.03
C ARG A 40 14.72 9.63 -3.41
N PHE A 41 13.45 9.24 -3.47
CA PHE A 41 12.69 9.14 -4.71
C PHE A 41 11.78 10.36 -4.87
N HIS A 42 11.96 11.12 -5.97
CA HIS A 42 11.29 12.41 -6.22
C HIS A 42 10.26 12.36 -7.37
N ALA A 43 10.24 11.30 -8.18
CA ALA A 43 9.35 11.19 -9.35
C ALA A 43 8.53 9.90 -9.28
N LEU A 44 7.52 9.89 -8.38
CA LEU A 44 6.68 8.74 -8.12
C LEU A 44 5.19 9.01 -8.40
N TYR A 45 4.75 10.25 -8.23
CA TYR A 45 3.34 10.59 -8.30
C TYR A 45 2.71 10.31 -9.67
N ASP A 46 3.41 10.62 -10.76
CA ASP A 46 3.00 10.32 -12.13
C ASP A 46 2.83 8.83 -12.39
N ARG A 47 3.52 7.98 -11.65
CA ARG A 47 3.42 6.53 -11.73
C ARG A 47 2.18 5.99 -11.05
N ILE A 48 1.65 6.69 -10.02
CA ILE A 48 0.44 6.28 -9.29
C ILE A 48 -0.79 6.33 -10.19
N TYR A 49 -0.93 7.36 -11.02
CA TYR A 49 -2.10 7.50 -11.90
C TYR A 49 -1.92 6.93 -13.32
N ARG A 50 -0.88 6.10 -13.53
CA ARG A 50 -0.76 5.32 -14.79
C ARG A 50 -1.94 4.36 -14.89
N SER A 51 -2.48 4.22 -16.09
CA SER A 51 -3.64 3.36 -16.34
C SER A 51 -3.39 1.90 -15.93
N ASP A 52 -2.22 1.34 -16.23
CA ASP A 52 -1.85 -0.02 -15.85
C ASP A 52 -1.76 -0.21 -14.32
N VAL A 53 -1.30 0.80 -13.59
CA VAL A 53 -1.24 0.79 -12.12
C VAL A 53 -2.64 0.90 -11.51
N LEU A 54 -3.50 1.75 -12.04
CA LEU A 54 -4.88 1.88 -11.58
C LEU A 54 -5.70 0.60 -11.85
N TRP A 55 -5.52 -0.02 -13.01
CA TRP A 55 -6.15 -1.31 -13.33
C TRP A 55 -5.71 -2.44 -12.38
N GLU A 56 -4.41 -2.54 -12.10
CA GLU A 56 -3.92 -3.53 -11.15
C GLU A 56 -4.40 -3.24 -9.71
N ALA A 57 -4.49 -1.95 -9.33
CA ALA A 57 -5.05 -1.53 -8.05
C ALA A 57 -6.52 -1.92 -7.93
N TRP A 58 -7.33 -1.66 -8.97
CA TRP A 58 -8.73 -2.09 -9.04
C TRP A 58 -8.86 -3.60 -8.90
N ARG A 59 -8.10 -4.38 -9.67
CA ARG A 59 -8.11 -5.84 -9.62
C ARG A 59 -7.89 -6.35 -8.19
N ARG A 60 -6.92 -5.77 -7.46
CA ARG A 60 -6.62 -6.14 -6.06
C ARG A 60 -7.73 -5.72 -5.11
N VAL A 61 -8.27 -4.50 -5.25
CA VAL A 61 -9.38 -4.02 -4.41
C VAL A 61 -10.62 -4.88 -4.63
N ARG A 62 -10.93 -5.20 -5.88
CA ARG A 62 -12.01 -6.11 -6.25
C ARG A 62 -11.84 -7.50 -5.61
N SER A 63 -10.66 -8.10 -5.74
CA SER A 63 -10.35 -9.42 -5.17
C SER A 63 -10.43 -9.46 -3.65
N ASN A 64 -10.05 -8.35 -2.97
CA ASN A 64 -10.14 -8.25 -1.52
C ASN A 64 -11.58 -8.02 -1.03
N GLY A 65 -12.47 -7.56 -1.90
CA GLY A 65 -13.85 -7.27 -1.55
C GLY A 65 -13.99 -6.14 -0.52
N GLY A 66 -14.96 -6.28 0.37
CA GLY A 66 -15.20 -5.38 1.49
C GLY A 66 -16.38 -4.44 1.29
N ALA A 67 -16.86 -3.86 2.40
CA ALA A 67 -18.04 -3.01 2.44
C ALA A 67 -17.79 -1.63 1.78
N ALA A 68 -18.87 -0.95 1.43
CA ALA A 68 -18.86 0.43 0.95
C ALA A 68 -18.42 1.40 2.06
N GLY A 69 -17.77 2.50 1.66
CA GLY A 69 -17.38 3.60 2.54
C GLY A 69 -18.54 4.52 2.92
N VAL A 70 -18.21 5.78 3.16
CA VAL A 70 -19.19 6.82 3.52
C VAL A 70 -20.12 7.21 2.35
N ASP A 71 -19.66 7.01 1.12
CA ASP A 71 -20.39 7.25 -0.13
C ASP A 71 -21.43 6.16 -0.47
N ALA A 72 -21.48 5.07 0.30
CA ALA A 72 -22.28 3.90 0.06
C ALA A 72 -22.04 3.21 -1.31
N GLU A 73 -21.04 3.64 -2.09
CA GLU A 73 -20.71 3.06 -3.39
C GLU A 73 -20.04 1.69 -3.22
N THR A 74 -20.63 0.65 -3.80
CA THR A 74 -20.12 -0.73 -3.71
C THR A 74 -19.28 -1.08 -4.93
N ILE A 75 -18.42 -2.11 -4.79
CA ILE A 75 -17.65 -2.67 -5.92
C ILE A 75 -18.60 -3.12 -7.04
N ARG A 76 -19.74 -3.76 -6.69
CA ARG A 76 -20.74 -4.22 -7.65
C ARG A 76 -21.39 -3.05 -8.42
N ALA A 77 -21.71 -1.96 -7.74
CA ALA A 77 -22.26 -0.76 -8.39
C ALA A 77 -21.29 -0.16 -9.39
N ILE A 78 -20.00 -0.09 -9.06
CA ILE A 78 -18.95 0.38 -9.98
C ILE A 78 -18.81 -0.55 -11.19
N GLU A 79 -18.89 -1.88 -10.99
CA GLU A 79 -18.86 -2.85 -12.09
C GLU A 79 -20.04 -2.67 -13.05
N GLN A 80 -21.22 -2.38 -12.52
CA GLN A 80 -22.42 -2.13 -13.31
C GLN A 80 -22.39 -0.78 -14.05
N SER A 81 -21.80 0.25 -13.46
CA SER A 81 -21.70 1.60 -14.05
C SER A 81 -20.50 1.78 -15.01
N GLY A 82 -19.57 0.81 -15.04
CA GLY A 82 -18.40 0.82 -15.93
C GLY A 82 -17.09 1.16 -15.22
N VAL A 83 -16.25 0.15 -15.08
CA VAL A 83 -14.93 0.26 -14.40
C VAL A 83 -13.99 1.19 -15.14
N GLU A 84 -14.01 1.16 -16.48
CA GLU A 84 -13.16 2.03 -17.32
C GLU A 84 -13.42 3.50 -17.03
N ARG A 85 -14.67 3.91 -16.97
CA ARG A 85 -15.08 5.29 -16.68
C ARG A 85 -14.67 5.68 -15.26
N PHE A 86 -14.87 4.79 -14.28
CA PHE A 86 -14.47 5.00 -12.90
C PHE A 86 -12.94 5.22 -12.77
N LEU A 87 -12.14 4.39 -13.42
CA LEU A 87 -10.67 4.52 -13.39
C LEU A 87 -10.18 5.74 -14.17
N ALA A 88 -10.81 6.08 -15.29
CA ALA A 88 -10.50 7.29 -16.06
C ALA A 88 -10.76 8.57 -15.24
N ASP A 89 -11.85 8.59 -14.45
CA ASP A 89 -12.16 9.72 -13.56
C ASP A 89 -11.11 9.82 -12.43
N ILE A 90 -10.74 8.72 -11.80
CA ILE A 90 -9.65 8.70 -10.80
C ILE A 90 -8.35 9.24 -11.41
N GLN A 91 -8.00 8.79 -12.61
CA GLN A 91 -6.81 9.23 -13.31
C GLN A 91 -6.83 10.75 -13.57
N ALA A 92 -7.95 11.27 -14.08
CA ALA A 92 -8.13 12.70 -14.36
C ALA A 92 -8.00 13.55 -13.10
N VAL A 93 -8.64 13.14 -12.00
CA VAL A 93 -8.60 13.86 -10.73
C VAL A 93 -7.20 13.85 -10.12
N LEU A 94 -6.49 12.70 -10.16
CA LEU A 94 -5.10 12.60 -9.71
C LEU A 94 -4.16 13.45 -10.58
N ARG A 95 -4.28 13.36 -11.90
CA ARG A 95 -3.45 14.12 -12.84
C ARG A 95 -3.60 15.64 -12.63
N ALA A 96 -4.82 16.09 -12.35
CA ALA A 96 -5.12 17.48 -12.04
C ALA A 96 -4.70 17.91 -10.61
N GLY A 97 -4.23 16.98 -9.75
CA GLY A 97 -3.88 17.26 -8.35
C GLY A 97 -5.06 17.61 -7.45
N ARG A 98 -6.29 17.32 -7.91
CA ARG A 98 -7.55 17.66 -7.23
C ARG A 98 -8.09 16.56 -6.31
N TYR A 99 -7.46 15.40 -6.29
CA TYR A 99 -7.88 14.31 -5.42
C TYR A 99 -7.88 14.73 -3.95
N ARG A 100 -8.96 14.38 -3.26
CA ARG A 100 -9.14 14.50 -1.81
C ARG A 100 -9.75 13.20 -1.30
N PRO A 101 -9.18 12.57 -0.28
CA PRO A 101 -9.78 11.39 0.33
C PRO A 101 -11.05 11.77 1.10
N SER A 102 -11.99 10.84 1.13
CA SER A 102 -13.16 10.91 1.99
C SER A 102 -12.83 10.46 3.41
N PRO A 103 -13.59 10.91 4.44
CA PRO A 103 -13.50 10.33 5.77
C PRO A 103 -13.74 8.82 5.75
N VAL A 104 -13.09 8.06 6.62
CA VAL A 104 -13.35 6.63 6.72
C VAL A 104 -14.62 6.36 7.53
N LYS A 105 -15.44 5.40 7.09
CA LYS A 105 -16.64 5.00 7.82
C LYS A 105 -16.28 4.13 9.03
N ARG A 106 -16.66 4.54 10.23
CA ARG A 106 -16.43 3.79 11.47
C ARG A 106 -17.27 2.52 11.51
N ARG A 107 -16.64 1.43 11.89
CA ARG A 107 -17.27 0.16 12.24
C ARG A 107 -16.53 -0.45 13.41
N TYR A 108 -17.27 -1.12 14.30
CA TYR A 108 -16.71 -1.81 15.45
C TYR A 108 -16.78 -3.32 15.21
N ILE A 109 -15.68 -4.01 15.48
CA ILE A 109 -15.57 -5.47 15.39
C ILE A 109 -15.31 -6.00 16.79
N PRO A 110 -16.14 -6.95 17.29
CA PRO A 110 -15.92 -7.55 18.60
C PRO A 110 -14.60 -8.32 18.62
N LYS A 111 -13.86 -8.18 19.73
CA LYS A 111 -12.68 -8.98 20.05
C LYS A 111 -13.06 -10.16 20.92
N ALA A 112 -12.17 -11.17 21.00
CA ALA A 112 -12.35 -12.33 21.86
C ALA A 112 -12.44 -11.98 23.36
N ASP A 113 -11.83 -10.85 23.77
CA ASP A 113 -11.86 -10.32 25.15
C ASP A 113 -13.10 -9.49 25.47
N GLY A 114 -14.11 -9.47 24.60
CA GLY A 114 -15.35 -8.69 24.74
C GLY A 114 -15.21 -7.20 24.39
N LYS A 115 -14.00 -6.70 24.17
CA LYS A 115 -13.78 -5.32 23.73
C LYS A 115 -14.11 -5.14 22.26
N GLN A 116 -14.33 -3.90 21.83
CA GLN A 116 -14.56 -3.57 20.43
C GLN A 116 -13.30 -3.02 19.79
N ARG A 117 -13.01 -3.48 18.57
CA ARG A 117 -11.94 -2.92 17.75
C ARG A 117 -12.53 -1.92 16.75
N PRO A 118 -12.15 -0.63 16.83
CA PRO A 118 -12.59 0.35 15.86
C PRO A 118 -11.90 0.12 14.51
N LEU A 119 -12.69 0.01 13.45
CA LEU A 119 -12.20 -0.12 12.08
C LEU A 119 -12.70 1.06 11.25
N GLY A 120 -11.84 1.64 10.42
CA GLY A 120 -12.19 2.66 9.43
C GLY A 120 -12.29 2.04 8.03
N ILE A 121 -13.43 2.17 7.37
CA ILE A 121 -13.67 1.66 6.03
C ILE A 121 -13.56 2.82 5.03
N PRO A 122 -12.49 2.91 4.21
CA PRO A 122 -12.39 3.91 3.15
C PRO A 122 -13.37 3.63 2.01
N THR A 123 -13.69 4.64 1.21
CA THR A 123 -14.46 4.46 -0.03
C THR A 123 -13.74 3.51 -1.00
N VAL A 124 -14.46 2.93 -1.95
CA VAL A 124 -13.83 2.07 -2.99
C VAL A 124 -12.81 2.89 -3.78
N ARG A 125 -13.15 4.14 -4.11
CA ARG A 125 -12.25 5.11 -4.77
C ARG A 125 -10.94 5.28 -3.99
N ASP A 126 -11.02 5.57 -2.70
CA ASP A 126 -9.85 5.77 -1.86
C ASP A 126 -9.01 4.49 -1.74
N ARG A 127 -9.66 3.33 -1.65
CA ARG A 127 -8.95 2.04 -1.64
C ARG A 127 -8.16 1.81 -2.92
N VAL A 128 -8.71 2.18 -4.09
CA VAL A 128 -8.01 2.07 -5.38
C VAL A 128 -6.81 3.03 -5.43
N VAL A 129 -6.99 4.28 -5.03
CA VAL A 129 -5.88 5.27 -5.01
C VAL A 129 -4.78 4.87 -4.03
N GLN A 130 -5.15 4.42 -2.82
CA GLN A 130 -4.19 3.91 -1.83
C GLN A 130 -3.46 2.65 -2.32
N MET A 131 -4.16 1.73 -2.99
CA MET A 131 -3.55 0.52 -3.56
C MET A 131 -2.61 0.85 -4.72
N ALA A 132 -2.95 1.83 -5.56
CA ALA A 132 -2.09 2.34 -6.62
C ALA A 132 -0.81 2.98 -6.03
N ALA A 133 -0.95 3.84 -5.03
CA ALA A 133 0.18 4.43 -4.32
C ALA A 133 1.04 3.35 -3.64
N LYS A 134 0.43 2.42 -2.93
CA LYS A 134 1.11 1.28 -2.31
C LYS A 134 1.93 0.50 -3.35
N SER A 135 1.35 0.20 -4.51
CA SER A 135 2.03 -0.54 -5.58
C SER A 135 3.31 0.14 -6.07
N VAL A 136 3.37 1.47 -5.99
CA VAL A 136 4.53 2.27 -6.39
C VAL A 136 5.55 2.41 -5.26
N ILE A 137 5.12 2.68 -4.02
CA ILE A 137 6.05 3.00 -2.92
C ILE A 137 6.50 1.77 -2.12
N GLU A 138 5.68 0.72 -2.04
CA GLU A 138 6.01 -0.51 -1.30
C GLU A 138 7.37 -1.13 -1.68
N PRO A 139 7.76 -1.23 -2.96
CA PRO A 139 9.06 -1.79 -3.34
C PRO A 139 10.25 -1.01 -2.79
N ILE A 140 10.09 0.29 -2.53
CA ILE A 140 11.14 1.15 -1.99
C ILE A 140 11.38 0.80 -0.53
N PHE A 141 10.32 0.75 0.28
CA PHE A 141 10.42 0.37 1.69
C PHE A 141 10.75 -1.11 1.90
N GLU A 142 10.23 -1.99 1.02
CA GLU A 142 10.52 -3.43 1.07
C GLU A 142 12.03 -3.72 0.94
N ALA A 143 12.77 -2.85 0.25
CA ALA A 143 14.21 -2.98 0.12
C ALA A 143 14.98 -2.78 1.46
N ASP A 144 14.36 -2.07 2.42
CA ASP A 144 14.98 -1.72 3.71
C ASP A 144 14.51 -2.64 4.86
N PHE A 145 13.41 -3.37 4.67
CA PHE A 145 12.88 -4.21 5.75
C PHE A 145 13.82 -5.35 6.14
N GLN A 146 13.92 -5.59 7.45
CA GLN A 146 14.71 -6.66 8.02
C GLN A 146 14.22 -8.04 7.57
N VAL A 147 15.13 -9.01 7.50
CA VAL A 147 14.82 -10.38 7.06
C VAL A 147 13.81 -11.05 7.99
N CYS A 148 13.89 -10.75 9.30
CA CYS A 148 13.02 -11.28 10.35
C CYS A 148 11.62 -10.64 10.40
N SER A 149 11.35 -9.60 9.60
CA SER A 149 10.01 -9.00 9.51
C SER A 149 9.12 -9.79 8.55
N TYR A 150 8.03 -10.38 9.02
CA TYR A 150 7.14 -11.23 8.21
C TYR A 150 5.77 -10.62 7.93
N GLY A 151 5.20 -9.89 8.87
CA GLY A 151 3.82 -9.39 8.78
C GLY A 151 3.58 -8.45 7.59
N PHE A 152 2.48 -8.62 6.84
CA PHE A 152 2.02 -7.78 5.72
C PHE A 152 3.04 -7.49 4.62
N ARG A 153 4.01 -8.36 4.40
CA ARG A 153 5.03 -8.23 3.36
C ARG A 153 4.76 -9.15 2.17
N PRO A 154 5.09 -8.71 0.93
CA PRO A 154 5.05 -9.58 -0.23
C PRO A 154 5.94 -10.82 -0.03
N LYS A 155 5.42 -11.99 -0.40
CA LYS A 155 6.15 -13.28 -0.31
C LYS A 155 6.58 -13.70 1.11
N LYS A 156 6.06 -13.07 2.16
CA LYS A 156 6.25 -13.47 3.55
C LYS A 156 4.92 -13.99 4.12
N SER A 157 4.99 -14.95 5.04
CA SER A 157 3.81 -15.56 5.67
C SER A 157 4.04 -15.85 7.15
N ALA A 158 2.94 -16.04 7.88
CA ALA A 158 2.99 -16.47 9.28
C ALA A 158 3.68 -17.85 9.43
N THR A 159 3.46 -18.78 8.48
CA THR A 159 4.11 -20.09 8.48
C THR A 159 5.64 -19.95 8.41
N GLN A 160 6.16 -19.03 7.59
CA GLN A 160 7.61 -18.79 7.53
C GLN A 160 8.15 -18.18 8.83
N ALA A 161 7.37 -17.36 9.53
CA ALA A 161 7.75 -16.83 10.84
C ALA A 161 7.82 -17.93 11.88
N LEU A 162 6.81 -18.82 11.94
CA LEU A 162 6.80 -19.97 12.82
C LEU A 162 7.96 -20.92 12.54
N GLU A 163 8.30 -21.15 11.28
CA GLU A 163 9.44 -21.99 10.90
C GLU A 163 10.76 -21.40 11.39
N ALA A 164 10.95 -20.08 11.27
CA ALA A 164 12.14 -19.41 11.80
C ALA A 164 12.27 -19.55 13.33
N ILE A 165 11.13 -19.50 14.06
CA ILE A 165 11.10 -19.73 15.52
C ILE A 165 11.46 -21.19 15.82
N ARG A 166 10.89 -22.15 15.09
CA ARG A 166 11.20 -23.58 15.25
C ARG A 166 12.69 -23.87 15.03
N GLU A 167 13.28 -23.29 13.96
CA GLU A 167 14.72 -23.42 13.69
C GLU A 167 15.58 -22.83 14.81
N ALA A 168 15.21 -21.67 15.36
CA ALA A 168 15.91 -21.07 16.48
C ALA A 168 15.88 -21.97 17.74
N GLY A 169 14.70 -22.53 18.06
CA GLY A 169 14.56 -23.50 19.16
C GLY A 169 15.44 -24.74 18.98
N ASN A 170 15.49 -25.29 17.77
CA ASN A 170 16.36 -26.44 17.46
C ASN A 170 17.86 -26.11 17.57
N ARG A 171 18.26 -24.84 17.49
CA ARG A 171 19.62 -24.35 17.68
C ARG A 171 19.96 -24.03 19.15
N GLY A 172 19.04 -24.30 20.08
CA GLY A 172 19.26 -24.13 21.51
C GLY A 172 18.80 -22.77 22.07
N HIS A 173 18.06 -21.95 21.30
CA HIS A 173 17.45 -20.73 21.84
C HIS A 173 16.17 -21.07 22.60
N ASN A 174 16.27 -21.25 23.93
CA ASN A 174 15.16 -21.74 24.77
C ASN A 174 14.37 -20.63 25.48
N PHE A 175 14.83 -19.38 25.36
CA PHE A 175 14.14 -18.22 25.96
C PHE A 175 13.42 -17.43 24.89
N VAL A 176 12.17 -17.04 25.17
CA VAL A 176 11.32 -16.22 24.28
C VAL A 176 10.94 -14.96 25.03
N ILE A 177 11.16 -13.82 24.41
CA ILE A 177 10.62 -12.53 24.85
C ILE A 177 9.49 -12.17 23.89
N ASP A 178 8.26 -12.10 24.41
CA ASP A 178 7.10 -11.61 23.67
C ASP A 178 6.85 -10.15 24.05
N ALA A 179 6.84 -9.28 23.05
CA ALA A 179 6.65 -7.84 23.24
C ALA A 179 5.63 -7.30 22.24
N ASP A 180 4.64 -6.57 22.72
CA ASP A 180 3.64 -5.86 21.91
C ASP A 180 3.53 -4.39 22.32
N ILE A 181 3.27 -3.53 21.37
CA ILE A 181 3.09 -2.09 21.62
C ILE A 181 1.60 -1.80 21.82
N GLN A 182 1.24 -1.47 23.05
CA GLN A 182 -0.13 -1.13 23.41
C GLN A 182 -0.61 0.11 22.66
N GLY A 183 -1.77 0.01 22.00
CA GLY A 183 -2.38 1.16 21.31
C GLY A 183 -1.53 1.73 20.17
N TYR A 184 -0.68 0.91 19.55
CA TYR A 184 0.28 1.35 18.53
C TYR A 184 -0.34 2.28 17.47
N PHE A 185 -1.48 1.87 16.89
CA PHE A 185 -2.15 2.62 15.83
C PHE A 185 -2.71 3.98 16.27
N ASP A 186 -3.11 4.08 17.52
CA ASP A 186 -3.76 5.26 18.08
C ASP A 186 -2.71 6.28 18.59
N ASN A 187 -1.49 5.81 18.89
CA ASN A 187 -0.41 6.60 19.47
C ASN A 187 0.66 7.06 18.47
N ILE A 188 0.57 6.66 17.18
CA ILE A 188 1.53 7.11 16.17
C ILE A 188 1.41 8.62 15.96
N GLN A 189 2.50 9.34 16.23
CA GLN A 189 2.63 10.74 15.88
C GLN A 189 2.77 10.89 14.37
N ARG A 190 1.86 11.64 13.75
CA ARG A 190 1.82 11.80 12.29
C ARG A 190 3.07 12.43 11.73
N GLU A 191 3.63 13.43 12.41
CA GLU A 191 4.86 14.10 11.94
C GLU A 191 6.05 13.15 11.96
N THR A 192 6.23 12.36 13.02
CA THR A 192 7.28 11.33 13.09
C THR A 192 7.13 10.33 11.94
N LEU A 193 5.89 9.85 11.68
CA LEU A 193 5.63 8.98 10.54
C LEU A 193 6.01 9.64 9.21
N MET A 194 5.64 10.91 9.03
CA MET A 194 5.96 11.65 7.82
C MET A 194 7.46 11.92 7.65
N GLU A 195 8.21 12.09 8.73
CA GLU A 195 9.68 12.20 8.71
C GLU A 195 10.32 10.91 8.20
N LEU A 196 9.92 9.76 8.75
CA LEU A 196 10.40 8.46 8.31
C LEU A 196 10.06 8.19 6.83
N VAL A 197 8.87 8.56 6.38
CA VAL A 197 8.51 8.46 4.96
C VAL A 197 9.41 9.36 4.10
N ARG A 198 9.77 10.56 4.58
CA ARG A 198 10.66 11.51 3.88
C ARG A 198 12.08 11.00 3.73
N GLU A 199 12.55 10.08 4.56
CA GLU A 199 13.88 9.47 4.41
C GLU A 199 14.04 8.81 3.04
N ARG A 200 12.97 8.21 2.51
CA ARG A 200 13.00 7.51 1.22
C ARG A 200 12.22 8.22 0.11
N ILE A 201 11.24 9.03 0.44
CA ILE A 201 10.36 9.71 -0.52
C ILE A 201 10.51 11.22 -0.39
N SER A 202 10.91 11.88 -1.48
CA SER A 202 10.98 13.34 -1.59
C SER A 202 9.98 13.93 -2.59
N ASP A 203 9.14 13.10 -3.23
CA ASP A 203 8.04 13.55 -4.09
C ASP A 203 6.96 14.24 -3.24
N ARG A 204 6.89 15.59 -3.35
CA ARG A 204 5.96 16.41 -2.55
C ARG A 204 4.50 16.03 -2.74
N ARG A 205 4.11 15.57 -3.95
CA ARG A 205 2.74 15.17 -4.27
C ARG A 205 2.39 13.84 -3.61
N VAL A 206 3.31 12.90 -3.56
CA VAL A 206 3.15 11.63 -2.82
C VAL A 206 3.06 11.89 -1.32
N LEU A 207 3.94 12.73 -0.76
CA LEU A 207 3.90 13.11 0.65
C LEU A 207 2.57 13.80 1.01
N LYS A 208 2.06 14.67 0.11
CA LYS A 208 0.74 15.30 0.27
C LYS A 208 -0.39 14.25 0.31
N LEU A 209 -0.37 13.25 -0.58
CA LEU A 209 -1.36 12.17 -0.56
C LEU A 209 -1.36 11.41 0.77
N ILE A 210 -0.17 11.01 1.25
CA ILE A 210 -0.06 10.29 2.51
C ILE A 210 -0.61 11.14 3.66
N ARG A 211 -0.22 12.42 3.75
CA ARG A 211 -0.72 13.36 4.76
C ARG A 211 -2.24 13.47 4.70
N GLN A 212 -2.82 13.63 3.52
CA GLN A 212 -4.26 13.71 3.34
C GLN A 212 -5.01 12.47 3.84
N TRP A 213 -4.46 11.27 3.64
CA TRP A 213 -5.07 10.04 4.19
C TRP A 213 -4.99 9.97 5.71
N LEU A 214 -3.92 10.48 6.31
CA LEU A 214 -3.79 10.57 7.77
C LEU A 214 -4.75 11.59 8.39
N GLU A 215 -5.11 12.63 7.62
CA GLU A 215 -5.97 13.74 8.04
C GLU A 215 -7.44 13.57 7.63
N ALA A 216 -7.78 12.54 6.85
CA ALA A 216 -9.12 12.38 6.26
C ALA A 216 -10.26 12.29 7.28
N GLY A 217 -9.97 12.03 8.54
CA GLY A 217 -10.96 11.92 9.60
C GLY A 217 -11.78 10.62 9.55
N VAL A 218 -12.67 10.51 10.50
CA VAL A 218 -13.55 9.35 10.68
C VAL A 218 -14.99 9.82 10.72
N MET A 219 -15.85 9.20 9.94
CA MET A 219 -17.31 9.42 10.02
C MET A 219 -17.94 8.38 10.93
N GLU A 220 -18.57 8.86 11.99
CA GLU A 220 -19.29 8.08 12.98
C GLU A 220 -20.62 8.76 13.27
N ASP A 221 -21.72 8.03 13.23
CA ASP A 221 -23.09 8.52 13.48
C ASP A 221 -23.43 9.79 12.68
N GLY A 222 -23.02 9.82 11.41
CA GLY A 222 -23.29 10.94 10.50
C GLY A 222 -22.43 12.19 10.74
N ARG A 223 -21.51 12.16 11.71
CA ARG A 223 -20.59 13.27 12.02
C ARG A 223 -19.17 12.92 11.68
N VAL A 224 -18.46 13.86 11.05
CA VAL A 224 -17.02 13.72 10.80
C VAL A 224 -16.26 14.17 12.05
N ARG A 225 -15.46 13.27 12.60
CA ARG A 225 -14.53 13.57 13.72
C ARG A 225 -13.12 13.60 13.17
N GLU A 226 -12.40 14.65 13.48
CA GLU A 226 -10.95 14.69 13.22
C GLU A 226 -10.24 13.74 14.18
N THR A 227 -9.32 12.96 13.64
CA THR A 227 -8.40 12.17 14.46
C THR A 227 -7.16 13.01 14.74
N LEU A 228 -6.96 13.45 15.98
CA LEU A 228 -5.82 14.29 16.39
C LEU A 228 -4.49 13.51 16.37
N ALA A 229 -4.53 12.19 16.61
CA ALA A 229 -3.38 11.29 16.58
C ALA A 229 -3.76 9.95 15.93
N GLY A 230 -2.77 9.15 15.60
CA GLY A 230 -2.98 7.81 15.07
C GLY A 230 -3.22 7.75 13.57
N THR A 231 -3.29 6.52 13.09
CA THR A 231 -3.62 6.18 11.71
C THR A 231 -4.93 5.40 11.68
N PRO A 232 -5.89 5.71 10.79
CA PRO A 232 -7.13 4.94 10.70
C PRO A 232 -6.82 3.46 10.47
N GLN A 233 -7.25 2.59 11.40
CA GLN A 233 -7.12 1.15 11.22
C GLN A 233 -8.03 0.72 10.05
N GLY A 234 -7.46 0.00 9.07
CA GLY A 234 -8.20 -0.50 7.90
C GLY A 234 -7.85 0.17 6.56
N GLY A 235 -7.05 1.23 6.55
CA GLY A 235 -6.52 1.80 5.31
C GLY A 235 -5.53 0.86 4.62
N VAL A 236 -5.59 0.79 3.28
CA VAL A 236 -4.72 -0.09 2.47
C VAL A 236 -3.24 0.29 2.60
N ILE A 237 -2.94 1.57 2.77
CA ILE A 237 -1.57 2.11 2.89
C ILE A 237 -1.02 2.03 4.31
N THR A 238 -1.90 1.97 5.31
CA THR A 238 -1.56 2.02 6.74
C THR A 238 -0.49 1.00 7.16
N PRO A 239 -0.58 -0.29 6.81
CA PRO A 239 0.46 -1.27 7.19
C PRO A 239 1.84 -0.95 6.62
N LEU A 240 1.92 -0.30 5.46
CA LEU A 240 3.19 0.05 4.84
C LEU A 240 3.86 1.24 5.51
N THR A 241 3.10 2.31 5.77
CA THR A 241 3.63 3.52 6.43
C THR A 241 4.06 3.23 7.86
N GLN A 242 3.34 2.36 8.56
CA GLN A 242 3.70 1.93 9.92
C GLN A 242 4.98 1.11 9.97
N LYS A 243 5.21 0.24 8.99
CA LYS A 243 6.44 -0.55 8.93
C LYS A 243 7.68 0.29 8.65
N ALA A 244 7.55 1.46 8.03
CA ALA A 244 8.66 2.39 7.89
C ALA A 244 9.22 2.77 9.27
N ILE A 245 8.39 2.82 10.32
CA ILE A 245 8.83 3.12 11.70
C ILE A 245 9.77 2.04 12.23
N PHE A 246 9.51 0.76 11.94
CA PHE A 246 10.33 -0.34 12.45
C PHE A 246 11.61 -0.58 11.65
N SER A 247 11.72 -0.06 10.43
CA SER A 247 12.90 -0.27 9.59
C SER A 247 13.98 0.79 9.76
N SER A 248 13.65 1.97 10.31
CA SER A 248 14.59 3.08 10.50
C SER A 248 15.39 3.00 11.81
N ASN A 249 14.97 2.17 12.77
CA ASN A 249 15.62 2.03 14.09
C ASN A 249 16.46 0.75 14.25
N ALA A 250 16.83 0.09 13.15
CA ALA A 250 17.63 -1.15 13.19
C ALA A 250 18.95 -1.02 12.45
#